data_75d336d80ccc6818b79412df1fc233b7
#
_entry.id   75d336d80ccc6818b79412df1fc233b7
#
_cell.length_a   1.000
_cell.length_b   1.000
_cell.length_c   1.000
_cell.angle_alpha   90.00
_cell.angle_beta   90.00
_cell.angle_gamma   90.00
#
_symmetry.space_group_name_H-M   'P 1'
#
loop_
_entity.id
_entity.type
_entity.pdbx_description
1 polymer ?
#
loop_
_entity_poly.entity_id
_entity_poly.type
_entity_poly.pdbx_seq_one_letter_code
_entity_poly.pdbx_strand_id
1 'polypeptide(L)'
;RQALKEGLIDIFMEAGAIVMNPNCSVCWGSCQGVIGENEVLISTGTRNFKGRAGNPTAKIYLVSPESAAATAIMGTFATAEDIMGENVKILDSIHEPDQYDIDDSMILPPLSPEEAAKVEIVRGPNIKFLPVPEPPQETLVAPISLKARDNVSTDDITPASAEFSSMRSNIPLMSQYCYHRYDPEFAARAKAMGKSIIIGGENYGQGSSREHAAINPMYLGVKMVVAKSIARIHKGNLIN
;
A
#
# COMPACT_ATOMS: atom_id res chain seq x y z
N ARG A 1 -18.01 3.81 -16.77
CA ARG A 1 -19.12 4.24 -17.62
C ARG A 1 -18.77 4.15 -19.10
N GLN A 2 -17.64 4.67 -19.55
CA GLN A 2 -17.21 4.61 -20.95
C GLN A 2 -17.20 3.17 -21.49
N ALA A 3 -16.53 2.24 -20.81
CA ALA A 3 -16.49 0.84 -21.21
C ALA A 3 -17.88 0.17 -21.32
N LEU A 4 -18.83 0.57 -20.46
CA LEU A 4 -20.22 0.12 -20.54
C LEU A 4 -20.92 0.67 -21.80
N LYS A 5 -20.73 1.95 -22.12
CA LYS A 5 -21.30 2.57 -23.32
C LYS A 5 -20.77 1.95 -24.61
N GLU A 6 -19.51 1.53 -24.59
CA GLU A 6 -18.85 0.88 -25.72
C GLU A 6 -19.15 -0.62 -25.81
N GLY A 7 -19.94 -1.18 -24.88
CA GLY A 7 -20.30 -2.60 -24.86
C GLY A 7 -19.16 -3.54 -24.40
N LEU A 8 -18.04 -2.99 -23.93
CA LEU A 8 -16.87 -3.79 -23.50
C LEU A 8 -17.19 -4.64 -22.25
N ILE A 9 -18.06 -4.15 -21.37
CA ILE A 9 -18.45 -4.86 -20.15
C ILE A 9 -19.21 -6.15 -20.49
N ASP A 10 -20.11 -6.10 -21.48
CA ASP A 10 -20.87 -7.25 -21.94
C ASP A 10 -19.92 -8.31 -22.55
N ILE A 11 -18.97 -7.90 -23.37
CA ILE A 11 -17.94 -8.78 -23.94
C ILE A 11 -17.15 -9.49 -22.84
N PHE A 12 -16.70 -8.76 -21.81
CA PHE A 12 -15.97 -9.39 -20.70
C PHE A 12 -16.81 -10.39 -19.93
N MET A 13 -18.08 -10.05 -19.67
CA MET A 13 -18.99 -10.95 -18.94
C MET A 13 -19.32 -12.20 -19.78
N GLU A 14 -19.55 -12.07 -21.08
CA GLU A 14 -19.76 -13.21 -21.99
C GLU A 14 -18.53 -14.10 -22.08
N ALA A 15 -17.33 -13.52 -21.99
CA ALA A 15 -16.06 -14.27 -21.93
C ALA A 15 -15.81 -14.94 -20.57
N GLY A 16 -16.72 -14.79 -19.58
CA GLY A 16 -16.58 -15.35 -18.25
C GLY A 16 -15.71 -14.55 -17.29
N ALA A 17 -15.35 -13.32 -17.65
CA ALA A 17 -14.59 -12.45 -16.76
C ALA A 17 -15.46 -11.90 -15.62
N ILE A 18 -14.87 -11.72 -14.45
CA ILE A 18 -15.52 -11.06 -13.31
C ILE A 18 -15.22 -9.56 -13.37
N VAL A 19 -16.26 -8.76 -13.64
CA VAL A 19 -16.18 -7.31 -13.63
C VAL A 19 -16.56 -6.80 -12.25
N MET A 20 -15.65 -6.05 -11.62
CA MET A 20 -15.81 -5.60 -10.24
C MET A 20 -15.69 -4.09 -10.12
N ASN A 21 -16.10 -3.56 -8.97
CA ASN A 21 -15.87 -2.15 -8.64
C ASN A 21 -14.37 -1.82 -8.61
N PRO A 22 -13.98 -0.60 -9.04
CA PRO A 22 -12.58 -0.16 -8.95
C PRO A 22 -12.02 -0.32 -7.54
N ASN A 23 -10.86 -0.97 -7.43
CA ASN A 23 -10.16 -1.21 -6.18
C ASN A 23 -8.69 -1.58 -6.44
N CYS A 24 -7.92 -1.88 -5.39
CA CYS A 24 -6.52 -2.29 -5.53
C CYS A 24 -6.32 -3.71 -6.08
N SER A 25 -7.39 -4.48 -6.33
CA SER A 25 -7.31 -5.88 -6.77
C SER A 25 -6.30 -6.69 -5.94
N VAL A 26 -5.59 -7.61 -6.56
CA VAL A 26 -4.57 -8.45 -5.90
C VAL A 26 -3.34 -7.68 -5.40
N CYS A 27 -3.24 -6.37 -5.65
CA CYS A 27 -2.13 -5.55 -5.15
C CYS A 27 -2.00 -5.63 -3.62
N TRP A 28 -3.11 -5.69 -2.91
CA TRP A 28 -3.12 -5.84 -1.44
C TRP A 28 -3.10 -7.31 -0.97
N GLY A 29 -3.29 -8.25 -1.87
CA GLY A 29 -3.18 -9.68 -1.60
C GLY A 29 -4.39 -10.34 -0.95
N SER A 30 -5.47 -9.61 -0.70
CA SER A 30 -6.70 -10.12 -0.07
C SER A 30 -7.97 -9.61 -0.71
N CYS A 31 -7.88 -8.89 -1.83
CA CYS A 31 -9.03 -8.38 -2.54
C CYS A 31 -9.47 -9.38 -3.62
N GLN A 32 -10.72 -9.78 -3.59
CA GLN A 32 -11.38 -10.51 -4.67
C GLN A 32 -10.80 -11.89 -5.01
N GLY A 33 -10.36 -12.59 -4.01
CA GLY A 33 -9.77 -13.90 -4.12
C GLY A 33 -8.28 -13.91 -3.83
N VAL A 34 -7.78 -15.07 -3.52
CA VAL A 34 -6.37 -15.36 -3.29
C VAL A 34 -5.99 -16.57 -4.12
N ILE A 35 -4.77 -16.58 -4.64
CA ILE A 35 -4.27 -17.72 -5.41
C ILE A 35 -3.87 -18.86 -4.48
N GLY A 36 -4.18 -20.09 -4.91
CA GLY A 36 -3.91 -21.33 -4.20
C GLY A 36 -2.48 -21.83 -4.36
N GLU A 37 -2.27 -23.05 -3.87
CA GLU A 37 -0.97 -23.69 -3.92
C GLU A 37 -0.57 -24.02 -5.38
N ASN A 38 0.66 -23.63 -5.75
CA ASN A 38 1.26 -23.84 -7.08
C ASN A 38 0.49 -23.20 -8.25
N GLU A 39 -0.50 -22.41 -8.01
CA GLU A 39 -1.21 -21.66 -9.05
C GLU A 39 -0.34 -20.56 -9.66
N VAL A 40 -0.74 -20.11 -10.85
CA VAL A 40 -0.06 -19.04 -11.60
C VAL A 40 -1.00 -17.86 -11.76
N LEU A 41 -0.52 -16.67 -11.40
CA LEU A 41 -1.21 -15.40 -11.59
C LEU A 41 -0.45 -14.54 -12.59
N ILE A 42 -1.16 -14.09 -13.63
CA ILE A 42 -0.73 -13.01 -14.51
C ILE A 42 -1.41 -11.74 -14.04
N SER A 43 -0.66 -10.69 -13.78
CA SER A 43 -1.18 -9.47 -13.16
C SER A 43 -0.61 -8.22 -13.81
N THR A 44 -1.46 -7.22 -14.00
CA THR A 44 -1.05 -5.86 -14.37
C THR A 44 -0.75 -4.99 -13.15
N GLY A 45 -0.75 -5.59 -11.95
CA GLY A 45 -0.39 -4.92 -10.71
C GLY A 45 1.08 -4.53 -10.62
N THR A 46 1.50 -4.07 -9.45
CA THR A 46 2.89 -3.58 -9.25
C THR A 46 3.67 -4.40 -8.22
N ARG A 47 3.13 -5.52 -7.75
CA ARG A 47 3.69 -6.32 -6.67
C ARG A 47 3.57 -7.81 -6.96
N ASN A 48 4.69 -8.52 -6.94
CA ASN A 48 4.75 -9.96 -7.20
C ASN A 48 5.63 -10.74 -6.21
N PHE A 49 5.96 -10.17 -5.07
CA PHE A 49 6.79 -10.88 -4.11
C PHE A 49 6.03 -12.08 -3.51
N LYS A 50 6.80 -13.08 -3.10
CA LYS A 50 6.30 -14.36 -2.61
C LYS A 50 5.24 -14.21 -1.52
N GLY A 51 4.09 -14.84 -1.71
CA GLY A 51 2.95 -14.79 -0.78
C GLY A 51 2.11 -13.52 -0.86
N ARG A 52 2.38 -12.60 -1.81
CA ARG A 52 1.64 -11.33 -1.91
C ARG A 52 0.15 -11.51 -2.24
N ALA A 53 -0.18 -12.44 -3.13
CA ALA A 53 -1.53 -12.64 -3.60
C ALA A 53 -2.16 -13.97 -3.11
N GLY A 54 -1.59 -14.60 -2.11
CA GLY A 54 -2.09 -15.86 -1.55
C GLY A 54 -0.98 -16.82 -1.13
N ASN A 55 -1.07 -18.06 -1.58
CA ASN A 55 -0.11 -19.10 -1.17
C ASN A 55 1.32 -18.76 -1.58
N PRO A 56 2.32 -18.93 -0.69
CA PRO A 56 3.73 -18.65 -1.00
C PRO A 56 4.34 -19.53 -2.09
N THR A 57 3.72 -20.65 -2.48
CA THR A 57 4.17 -21.50 -3.57
C THR A 57 3.67 -21.01 -4.93
N ALA A 58 2.66 -20.15 -4.97
CA ALA A 58 2.11 -19.56 -6.19
C ALA A 58 3.12 -18.66 -6.90
N LYS A 59 3.02 -18.61 -8.22
CA LYS A 59 3.89 -17.81 -9.08
C LYS A 59 3.14 -16.60 -9.60
N ILE A 60 3.67 -15.39 -9.40
CA ILE A 60 3.05 -14.15 -9.84
C ILE A 60 3.94 -13.49 -10.91
N TYR A 61 3.38 -13.28 -12.09
CA TYR A 61 4.05 -12.60 -13.21
C TYR A 61 3.40 -11.23 -13.43
N LEU A 62 4.23 -10.19 -13.48
CA LEU A 62 3.80 -8.84 -13.81
C LEU A 62 3.94 -8.64 -15.32
N VAL A 63 2.86 -8.21 -15.95
CA VAL A 63 2.79 -8.02 -17.40
C VAL A 63 2.09 -6.71 -17.75
N SER A 64 2.19 -6.28 -19.00
CA SER A 64 1.39 -5.17 -19.52
C SER A 64 -0.09 -5.57 -19.68
N PRO A 65 -1.04 -4.62 -19.76
CA PRO A 65 -2.45 -4.91 -20.04
C PRO A 65 -2.64 -5.69 -21.33
N GLU A 66 -1.87 -5.40 -22.37
CA GLU A 66 -1.91 -6.07 -23.66
C GLU A 66 -1.50 -7.54 -23.54
N SER A 67 -0.40 -7.82 -22.83
CA SER A 67 0.05 -9.19 -22.58
C SER A 67 -0.92 -9.95 -21.68
N ALA A 68 -1.57 -9.27 -20.72
CA ALA A 68 -2.61 -9.90 -19.89
C ALA A 68 -3.83 -10.30 -20.76
N ALA A 69 -4.28 -9.42 -21.66
CA ALA A 69 -5.37 -9.69 -22.58
C ALA A 69 -5.01 -10.84 -23.54
N ALA A 70 -3.83 -10.80 -24.14
CA ALA A 70 -3.33 -11.86 -25.02
C ALA A 70 -3.28 -13.23 -24.29
N THR A 71 -2.75 -13.25 -23.08
CA THR A 71 -2.68 -14.44 -22.23
C THR A 71 -4.08 -14.98 -21.90
N ALA A 72 -5.05 -14.10 -21.64
CA ALA A 72 -6.42 -14.50 -21.37
C ALA A 72 -7.10 -15.15 -22.59
N ILE A 73 -6.84 -14.64 -23.80
CA ILE A 73 -7.37 -15.17 -25.06
C ILE A 73 -6.74 -16.51 -25.39
N MET A 74 -5.41 -16.63 -25.25
CA MET A 74 -4.65 -17.81 -25.63
C MET A 74 -4.72 -18.94 -24.60
N GLY A 75 -5.07 -18.62 -23.34
CA GLY A 75 -5.05 -19.58 -22.24
C GLY A 75 -3.63 -20.00 -21.82
N THR A 76 -2.59 -19.37 -22.37
CA THR A 76 -1.18 -19.57 -22.06
C THR A 76 -0.47 -18.22 -22.12
N PHE A 77 0.75 -18.14 -21.56
CA PHE A 77 1.51 -16.88 -21.59
C PHE A 77 1.74 -16.42 -23.02
N ALA A 78 1.26 -15.23 -23.35
CA ALA A 78 1.27 -14.68 -24.70
C ALA A 78 1.46 -13.16 -24.71
N THR A 79 1.96 -12.66 -25.84
CA THR A 79 2.09 -11.24 -26.17
C THR A 79 1.07 -10.84 -27.23
N ALA A 80 0.96 -9.54 -27.51
CA ALA A 80 0.09 -9.06 -28.58
C ALA A 80 0.53 -9.61 -29.96
N GLU A 81 1.83 -9.77 -30.18
CA GLU A 81 2.39 -10.35 -31.42
C GLU A 81 1.94 -11.80 -31.64
N ASP A 82 1.82 -12.59 -30.58
CA ASP A 82 1.37 -13.99 -30.66
C ASP A 82 -0.05 -14.13 -31.21
N ILE A 83 -0.89 -13.10 -31.01
CA ILE A 83 -2.27 -13.06 -31.51
C ILE A 83 -2.37 -12.36 -32.87
N MET A 84 -1.72 -11.22 -33.03
CA MET A 84 -1.92 -10.31 -34.17
C MET A 84 -0.82 -10.46 -35.22
N GLY A 85 0.26 -11.15 -34.94
CA GLY A 85 1.41 -11.29 -35.81
C GLY A 85 1.94 -9.92 -36.23
N GLU A 86 2.25 -9.76 -37.53
CA GLU A 86 2.73 -8.49 -38.10
C GLU A 86 1.70 -7.36 -38.12
N ASN A 87 0.44 -7.63 -37.75
CA ASN A 87 -0.63 -6.61 -37.68
C ASN A 87 -0.64 -5.83 -36.37
N VAL A 88 0.27 -6.07 -35.45
CA VAL A 88 0.40 -5.26 -34.23
C VAL A 88 0.74 -3.83 -34.62
N LYS A 89 -0.14 -2.91 -34.23
CA LYS A 89 0.10 -1.48 -34.37
C LYS A 89 0.45 -0.91 -33.00
N ILE A 90 1.65 -0.38 -32.90
CA ILE A 90 2.03 0.43 -31.76
C ILE A 90 1.35 1.79 -31.94
N LEU A 91 0.52 2.16 -30.96
CA LEU A 91 -0.11 3.48 -30.95
C LEU A 91 0.90 4.52 -30.48
N ASP A 92 1.10 5.58 -31.26
CA ASP A 92 1.96 6.70 -30.88
C ASP A 92 1.39 7.49 -29.68
N SER A 93 0.07 7.43 -29.51
CA SER A 93 -0.64 8.06 -28.41
C SER A 93 -1.93 7.31 -28.11
N ILE A 94 -2.36 7.35 -26.85
CA ILE A 94 -3.70 6.90 -26.46
C ILE A 94 -4.68 8.02 -26.81
N HIS A 95 -5.74 7.67 -27.55
CA HIS A 95 -6.83 8.61 -27.78
C HIS A 95 -7.59 8.81 -26.47
N GLU A 96 -7.52 10.02 -25.95
CA GLU A 96 -8.35 10.42 -24.81
C GLU A 96 -9.72 10.90 -25.31
N PRO A 97 -10.81 10.59 -24.61
CA PRO A 97 -12.12 11.11 -24.98
C PRO A 97 -12.17 12.64 -24.79
N ASP A 98 -12.87 13.32 -25.68
CA ASP A 98 -13.07 14.77 -25.60
C ASP A 98 -13.73 15.21 -24.29
N GLN A 99 -14.53 14.33 -23.70
CA GLN A 99 -15.19 14.56 -22.42
C GLN A 99 -15.28 13.25 -21.63
N TYR A 100 -14.85 13.30 -20.36
CA TYR A 100 -14.99 12.18 -19.42
C TYR A 100 -16.38 12.15 -18.80
N ASP A 101 -16.93 10.94 -18.63
CA ASP A 101 -18.14 10.70 -17.82
C ASP A 101 -17.82 10.82 -16.34
N ILE A 102 -17.88 12.02 -15.82
CA ILE A 102 -17.65 12.29 -14.40
C ILE A 102 -18.99 12.26 -13.67
N ASP A 103 -19.03 11.49 -12.58
CA ASP A 103 -20.14 11.51 -11.63
C ASP A 103 -19.56 11.88 -10.25
N ASP A 104 -19.79 13.12 -9.88
CA ASP A 104 -19.34 13.70 -8.62
C ASP A 104 -20.44 13.74 -7.55
N SER A 105 -21.59 13.10 -7.81
CA SER A 105 -22.74 13.09 -6.89
C SER A 105 -22.43 12.52 -5.50
N MET A 106 -21.35 11.71 -5.40
CA MET A 106 -20.87 11.13 -4.13
C MET A 106 -19.79 11.98 -3.44
N ILE A 107 -19.35 13.07 -4.06
CA ILE A 107 -18.37 13.99 -3.48
C ILE A 107 -19.12 14.95 -2.56
N LEU A 108 -18.88 14.85 -1.27
CA LEU A 108 -19.39 15.77 -0.28
C LEU A 108 -18.43 16.96 -0.17
N PRO A 109 -18.85 18.18 -0.46
CA PRO A 109 -18.02 19.36 -0.26
C PRO A 109 -17.74 19.58 1.22
N PRO A 110 -16.63 20.24 1.58
CA PRO A 110 -16.38 20.61 2.96
C PRO A 110 -17.46 21.55 3.46
N LEU A 111 -17.83 21.39 4.73
CA LEU A 111 -18.71 22.31 5.42
C LEU A 111 -18.05 23.68 5.58
N SER A 112 -18.84 24.71 5.81
CA SER A 112 -18.31 25.99 6.26
C SER A 112 -17.54 25.84 7.58
N PRO A 113 -16.55 26.68 7.91
CA PRO A 113 -15.81 26.58 9.16
C PRO A 113 -16.71 26.61 10.41
N GLU A 114 -17.80 27.33 10.35
CA GLU A 114 -18.77 27.46 11.45
C GLU A 114 -19.59 26.18 11.65
N GLU A 115 -19.97 25.51 10.57
CA GLU A 115 -20.68 24.24 10.62
C GLU A 115 -19.74 23.11 10.98
N ALA A 116 -18.52 23.09 10.41
CA ALA A 116 -17.50 22.08 10.70
C ALA A 116 -17.12 22.06 12.19
N ALA A 117 -17.06 23.23 12.84
CA ALA A 117 -16.78 23.34 14.28
C ALA A 117 -17.84 22.68 15.17
N LYS A 118 -19.05 22.46 14.66
CA LYS A 118 -20.17 21.83 15.39
C LYS A 118 -20.26 20.32 15.16
N VAL A 119 -19.48 19.78 14.23
CA VAL A 119 -19.53 18.35 13.89
C VAL A 119 -18.87 17.53 14.99
N GLU A 120 -19.61 16.61 15.59
CA GLU A 120 -19.08 15.61 16.49
C GLU A 120 -18.38 14.50 15.70
N ILE A 121 -17.12 14.23 16.03
CA ILE A 121 -16.35 13.15 15.40
C ILE A 121 -16.67 11.83 16.09
N VAL A 122 -17.50 11.01 15.45
CA VAL A 122 -17.83 9.66 15.93
C VAL A 122 -16.81 8.67 15.38
N ARG A 123 -16.09 7.98 16.28
CA ARG A 123 -15.08 6.97 15.92
C ARG A 123 -15.59 5.56 16.22
N GLY A 124 -15.29 4.62 15.33
CA GLY A 124 -15.51 3.20 15.59
C GLY A 124 -14.65 2.69 16.76
N PRO A 125 -15.00 1.54 17.36
CA PRO A 125 -14.36 1.02 18.58
C PRO A 125 -12.87 0.75 18.42
N ASN A 126 -12.40 0.44 17.21
CA ASN A 126 -11.00 0.16 16.90
C ASN A 126 -10.19 1.41 16.54
N ILE A 127 -10.84 2.56 16.35
CA ILE A 127 -10.15 3.81 16.00
C ILE A 127 -9.79 4.52 17.30
N LYS A 128 -8.52 4.52 17.67
CA LYS A 128 -8.03 5.19 18.88
C LYS A 128 -7.43 6.53 18.53
N PHE A 129 -7.57 7.46 19.47
CA PHE A 129 -6.99 8.80 19.33
C PHE A 129 -5.46 8.71 19.20
N LEU A 130 -4.93 9.39 18.20
CA LEU A 130 -3.49 9.59 18.05
C LEU A 130 -3.14 10.95 18.65
N PRO A 131 -2.26 11.02 19.67
CA PRO A 131 -1.84 12.30 20.20
C PRO A 131 -1.13 13.13 19.14
N VAL A 132 -1.44 14.42 19.08
CA VAL A 132 -0.75 15.35 18.19
C VAL A 132 0.70 15.46 18.65
N PRO A 133 1.70 15.25 17.79
CA PRO A 133 3.10 15.36 18.16
C PRO A 133 3.46 16.79 18.48
N GLU A 134 4.36 16.98 19.44
CA GLU A 134 4.94 18.28 19.71
C GLU A 134 5.82 18.73 18.53
N PRO A 135 5.88 20.03 18.23
CA PRO A 135 6.78 20.55 17.21
C PRO A 135 8.24 20.12 17.46
N PRO A 136 9.02 19.87 16.39
CA PRO A 136 10.42 19.50 16.53
C PRO A 136 11.20 20.63 17.25
N GLN A 137 12.09 20.22 18.17
CA GLN A 137 12.98 21.13 18.89
C GLN A 137 14.21 21.43 18.04
N GLU A 138 14.79 22.61 18.18
CA GLU A 138 16.06 22.97 17.48
C GLU A 138 17.22 22.01 17.83
N THR A 139 17.25 21.52 19.06
CA THR A 139 18.23 20.55 19.53
C THR A 139 17.55 19.36 20.16
N LEU A 140 17.86 18.17 19.68
CA LEU A 140 17.35 16.92 20.22
C LEU A 140 18.49 16.10 20.85
N VAL A 141 18.39 15.85 22.15
CA VAL A 141 19.25 14.91 22.87
C VAL A 141 18.37 13.74 23.35
N ALA A 142 18.67 12.55 22.86
CA ALA A 142 17.91 11.36 23.21
C ALA A 142 18.78 10.10 23.01
N PRO A 143 18.50 9.01 23.76
CA PRO A 143 19.17 7.74 23.57
C PRO A 143 18.82 7.09 22.22
N ILE A 144 19.70 6.23 21.72
CA ILE A 144 19.45 5.43 20.51
C ILE A 144 18.67 4.19 20.94
N SER A 145 17.44 4.05 20.44
CA SER A 145 16.62 2.86 20.69
C SER A 145 16.91 1.70 19.75
N LEU A 146 17.41 1.99 18.53
CA LEU A 146 17.72 0.98 17.53
C LEU A 146 18.87 1.44 16.62
N LYS A 147 19.80 0.50 16.34
CA LYS A 147 20.72 0.59 15.22
C LYS A 147 20.31 -0.45 14.19
N ALA A 148 19.74 -0.01 13.09
CA ALA A 148 19.18 -0.87 12.06
C ALA A 148 20.20 -1.11 10.92
N ARG A 149 20.07 -2.26 10.26
CA ARG A 149 20.84 -2.63 9.07
C ARG A 149 20.45 -1.79 7.85
N ASP A 150 21.14 -2.01 6.73
CA ASP A 150 20.72 -1.53 5.43
C ASP A 150 19.44 -2.25 4.96
N ASN A 151 18.67 -1.61 4.08
CA ASN A 151 17.46 -2.13 3.45
C ASN A 151 16.33 -2.56 4.42
N VAL A 152 16.21 -1.89 5.56
CA VAL A 152 15.06 -2.10 6.43
C VAL A 152 13.79 -1.70 5.70
N SER A 153 12.86 -2.63 5.57
CA SER A 153 11.58 -2.41 4.89
C SER A 153 10.53 -1.82 5.82
N THR A 154 9.49 -1.24 5.26
CA THR A 154 8.31 -0.83 6.03
C THR A 154 7.60 -2.02 6.69
N ASP A 155 7.77 -3.25 6.16
CA ASP A 155 7.29 -4.49 6.79
C ASP A 155 8.12 -4.90 7.99
N ASP A 156 9.42 -4.61 8.01
CA ASP A 156 10.27 -4.81 9.18
C ASP A 156 9.87 -3.83 10.30
N ILE A 157 9.56 -2.57 9.93
CA ILE A 157 9.17 -1.54 10.90
C ILE A 157 7.78 -1.82 11.46
N THR A 158 6.82 -2.08 10.59
CA THR A 158 5.42 -2.34 10.97
C THR A 158 4.86 -3.47 10.12
N PRO A 159 4.48 -4.60 10.73
CA PRO A 159 3.99 -5.74 9.99
C PRO A 159 2.65 -5.44 9.29
N ALA A 160 2.41 -6.09 8.14
CA ALA A 160 1.23 -5.87 7.32
C ALA A 160 0.59 -7.16 6.79
N SER A 161 0.73 -8.26 7.50
CA SER A 161 -0.03 -9.47 7.19
C SER A 161 -1.52 -9.28 7.50
N ALA A 162 -2.34 -10.23 7.08
CA ALA A 162 -3.78 -10.24 7.34
C ALA A 162 -4.10 -10.14 8.85
N GLU A 163 -3.30 -10.78 9.69
CA GLU A 163 -3.39 -10.70 11.14
C GLU A 163 -3.38 -9.26 11.67
N PHE A 164 -2.50 -8.43 11.14
CA PHE A 164 -2.34 -7.03 11.58
C PHE A 164 -3.31 -6.07 10.89
N SER A 165 -3.96 -6.50 9.81
CA SER A 165 -4.86 -5.64 9.04
C SER A 165 -6.08 -5.19 9.86
N SER A 166 -6.60 -6.04 10.74
CA SER A 166 -7.77 -5.73 11.57
C SER A 166 -7.50 -4.66 12.64
N MET A 167 -6.24 -4.46 13.04
CA MET A 167 -5.87 -3.52 14.10
C MET A 167 -5.21 -2.24 13.59
N ARG A 168 -5.19 -2.01 12.27
CA ARG A 168 -4.47 -0.88 11.65
C ARG A 168 -4.88 0.50 12.18
N SER A 169 -6.16 0.69 12.47
CA SER A 169 -6.67 1.95 13.02
C SER A 169 -6.41 2.11 14.52
N ASN A 170 -5.81 1.10 15.16
CA ASN A 170 -5.46 1.12 16.58
C ASN A 170 -3.94 1.27 16.74
N ILE A 171 -3.45 2.51 16.61
CA ILE A 171 -2.02 2.82 16.69
C ILE A 171 -1.38 2.35 18.00
N PRO A 172 -2.01 2.55 19.18
CA PRO A 172 -1.48 2.03 20.44
C PRO A 172 -1.23 0.53 20.44
N LEU A 173 -2.11 -0.24 19.81
CA LEU A 173 -1.96 -1.70 19.69
C LEU A 173 -0.92 -2.06 18.63
N MET A 174 -1.02 -1.46 17.44
CA MET A 174 -0.09 -1.71 16.32
C MET A 174 1.36 -1.38 16.67
N SER A 175 1.59 -0.32 17.44
CA SER A 175 2.94 0.11 17.82
C SER A 175 3.69 -0.93 18.63
N GLN A 176 3.00 -1.81 19.36
CA GLN A 176 3.61 -2.88 20.14
C GLN A 176 4.32 -3.92 19.26
N TYR A 177 4.00 -3.95 17.96
CA TYR A 177 4.61 -4.88 16.99
C TYR A 177 5.68 -4.22 16.13
N CYS A 178 6.10 -2.99 16.45
CA CYS A 178 7.20 -2.33 15.75
C CYS A 178 8.46 -3.17 15.85
N TYR A 179 9.05 -3.49 14.69
CA TYR A 179 10.27 -4.29 14.53
C TYR A 179 10.20 -5.71 15.14
N HIS A 180 9.01 -6.22 15.47
CA HIS A 180 8.88 -7.48 16.23
C HIS A 180 9.61 -8.68 15.59
N ARG A 181 9.76 -8.69 14.24
CA ARG A 181 10.53 -9.72 13.52
C ARG A 181 12.02 -9.44 13.48
N TYR A 182 12.41 -8.19 13.67
CA TYR A 182 13.79 -7.73 13.61
C TYR A 182 14.43 -7.60 14.99
N ASP A 183 13.69 -7.03 15.91
CA ASP A 183 14.06 -6.80 17.31
C ASP A 183 12.78 -6.85 18.18
N PRO A 184 12.40 -8.03 18.68
CA PRO A 184 11.13 -8.21 19.40
C PRO A 184 10.99 -7.33 20.66
N GLU A 185 12.09 -6.85 21.23
CA GLU A 185 12.08 -6.01 22.43
C GLU A 185 12.04 -4.52 22.12
N PHE A 186 12.13 -4.13 20.84
CA PHE A 186 12.20 -2.73 20.44
C PHE A 186 11.04 -1.90 21.00
N ALA A 187 9.81 -2.36 20.85
CA ALA A 187 8.63 -1.61 21.25
C ALA A 187 8.61 -1.32 22.75
N ALA A 188 8.90 -2.32 23.57
CA ALA A 188 9.00 -2.16 25.02
C ALA A 188 10.14 -1.22 25.41
N ARG A 189 11.29 -1.38 24.80
CA ARG A 189 12.50 -0.56 25.04
C ARG A 189 12.27 0.90 24.66
N ALA A 190 11.75 1.17 23.46
CA ALA A 190 11.48 2.54 22.98
C ALA A 190 10.44 3.23 23.87
N LYS A 191 9.37 2.54 24.25
CA LYS A 191 8.35 3.06 25.17
C LYS A 191 8.91 3.38 26.53
N ALA A 192 9.77 2.53 27.09
CA ALA A 192 10.41 2.77 28.40
C ALA A 192 11.37 3.98 28.37
N MET A 193 12.03 4.24 27.23
CA MET A 193 12.86 5.42 27.03
C MET A 193 12.04 6.71 26.92
N GLY A 194 10.78 6.64 26.52
CA GLY A 194 9.88 7.80 26.33
C GLY A 194 10.29 8.75 25.21
N LYS A 195 11.58 8.92 24.97
CA LYS A 195 12.17 9.72 23.89
C LYS A 195 13.41 9.02 23.35
N SER A 196 13.46 8.78 22.03
CA SER A 196 14.59 8.06 21.42
C SER A 196 14.85 8.43 19.95
N ILE A 197 15.97 7.95 19.43
CA ILE A 197 16.41 8.10 18.03
C ILE A 197 16.68 6.71 17.46
N ILE A 198 16.32 6.52 16.18
CA ILE A 198 16.69 5.34 15.40
C ILE A 198 17.84 5.72 14.47
N ILE A 199 18.88 4.89 14.41
CA ILE A 199 19.95 4.99 13.43
C ILE A 199 19.71 3.90 12.38
N GLY A 200 19.47 4.30 11.13
CA GLY A 200 19.28 3.42 9.99
C GLY A 200 20.51 3.30 9.09
N GLY A 201 20.54 2.24 8.29
CA GLY A 201 21.51 2.06 7.22
C GLY A 201 21.06 2.71 5.90
N GLU A 202 21.48 2.13 4.78
CA GLU A 202 21.05 2.55 3.45
C GLU A 202 19.60 2.09 3.17
N ASN A 203 18.90 2.88 2.33
CA ASN A 203 17.55 2.55 1.84
C ASN A 203 16.55 2.20 2.96
N TYR A 204 16.61 2.93 4.07
CA TYR A 204 15.73 2.71 5.23
C TYR A 204 14.29 3.02 4.88
N GLY A 205 13.35 2.14 5.29
CA GLY A 205 11.91 2.31 5.04
C GLY A 205 11.48 1.99 3.61
N GLN A 206 12.25 1.18 2.89
CA GLN A 206 11.93 0.74 1.54
C GLN A 206 10.67 -0.16 1.53
N GLY A 207 10.08 -0.37 0.35
CA GLY A 207 8.91 -1.21 0.17
C GLY A 207 7.60 -0.44 0.05
N SER A 208 6.54 -0.94 0.69
CA SER A 208 5.20 -0.35 0.59
C SER A 208 5.10 1.04 1.24
N SER A 209 4.25 1.89 0.65
CA SER A 209 3.93 3.20 1.23
C SER A 209 3.01 3.03 2.44
N ARG A 210 3.56 3.22 3.63
CA ARG A 210 2.82 3.10 4.90
C ARG A 210 3.24 4.17 5.88
N GLU A 211 2.34 5.08 6.17
CA GLU A 211 2.50 6.06 7.24
C GLU A 211 2.63 5.40 8.61
N HIS A 212 2.06 4.20 8.83
CA HIS A 212 2.22 3.42 10.06
C HIS A 212 3.68 3.15 10.42
N ALA A 213 4.55 3.00 9.41
CA ALA A 213 5.98 2.83 9.62
C ALA A 213 6.67 4.08 10.19
N ALA A 214 6.01 5.25 10.12
CA ALA A 214 6.44 6.48 10.79
C ALA A 214 5.65 6.71 12.09
N ILE A 215 4.32 6.56 12.04
CA ILE A 215 3.42 6.86 13.16
C ILE A 215 3.65 5.91 14.36
N ASN A 216 3.83 4.61 14.11
CA ASN A 216 3.96 3.63 15.20
C ASN A 216 5.25 3.83 16.01
N PRO A 217 6.44 3.98 15.43
CA PRO A 217 7.64 4.35 16.18
C PRO A 217 7.49 5.71 16.89
N MET A 218 6.87 6.70 16.23
CA MET A 218 6.59 8.01 16.85
C MET A 218 5.72 7.86 18.10
N TYR A 219 4.69 7.03 18.06
CA TYR A 219 3.83 6.74 19.21
C TYR A 219 4.61 6.12 20.37
N LEU A 220 5.64 5.32 20.09
CA LEU A 220 6.54 4.75 21.11
C LEU A 220 7.60 5.73 21.64
N GLY A 221 7.59 6.97 21.17
CA GLY A 221 8.52 8.01 21.61
C GLY A 221 9.75 8.22 20.71
N VAL A 222 9.82 7.59 19.53
CA VAL A 222 10.86 7.90 18.55
C VAL A 222 10.62 9.30 18.01
N LYS A 223 11.61 10.17 18.16
CA LYS A 223 11.55 11.58 17.74
C LYS A 223 12.33 11.86 16.44
N MET A 224 13.23 10.99 16.06
CA MET A 224 14.07 11.17 14.89
C MET A 224 14.55 9.84 14.32
N VAL A 225 14.65 9.79 13.01
CA VAL A 225 15.35 8.72 12.29
C VAL A 225 16.54 9.36 11.56
N VAL A 226 17.74 8.88 11.82
CA VAL A 226 18.96 9.24 11.11
C VAL A 226 19.43 8.03 10.33
N ALA A 227 19.56 8.13 9.01
CA ALA A 227 19.96 7.01 8.17
C ALA A 227 20.92 7.46 7.06
N LYS A 228 21.72 6.53 6.53
CA LYS A 228 22.59 6.81 5.38
C LYS A 228 21.77 7.27 4.17
N SER A 229 20.62 6.62 3.92
CA SER A 229 19.61 7.06 2.97
C SER A 229 18.23 6.56 3.39
N ILE A 230 17.18 7.29 3.02
CA ILE A 230 15.80 6.98 3.36
C ILE A 230 15.00 6.86 2.06
N ALA A 231 14.20 5.80 1.95
CA ALA A 231 13.33 5.59 0.80
C ALA A 231 12.35 6.76 0.62
N ARG A 232 12.16 7.21 -0.61
CA ARG A 232 11.46 8.47 -0.95
C ARG A 232 10.10 8.62 -0.27
N ILE A 233 9.24 7.62 -0.34
CA ILE A 233 7.88 7.68 0.24
C ILE A 233 7.97 7.71 1.77
N HIS A 234 8.83 6.88 2.34
CA HIS A 234 9.00 6.84 3.79
C HIS A 234 9.55 8.14 4.37
N LYS A 235 10.46 8.80 3.63
CA LYS A 235 10.93 10.15 3.98
C LYS A 235 9.78 11.14 4.07
N GLY A 236 8.85 11.10 3.10
CA GLY A 236 7.63 11.92 3.15
C GLY A 236 6.79 11.64 4.40
N ASN A 237 6.57 10.36 4.73
CA ASN A 237 5.80 9.97 5.91
C ASN A 237 6.48 10.35 7.24
N LEU A 238 7.81 10.44 7.28
CA LEU A 238 8.54 10.89 8.48
C LEU A 238 8.48 12.41 8.69
N ILE A 239 8.20 13.17 7.63
CA ILE A 239 8.13 14.64 7.67
C ILE A 239 6.71 15.11 7.97
N ASN A 240 5.70 14.43 7.44
CA ASN A 240 4.29 14.76 7.65
C ASN A 240 3.82 14.41 9.08
#